data_74fc5e6965afb371ce02e441dc4fb2da
#
_entry.id   74fc5e6965afb371ce02e441dc4fb2da
#
_cell.length_a   1.000
_cell.length_b   1.000
_cell.length_c   1.000
_cell.angle_alpha   90.00
_cell.angle_beta   90.00
_cell.angle_gamma   90.00
#
_symmetry.space_group_name_H-M   'P 1'
#
loop_
_entity.id
_entity.type
_entity.pdbx_description
1 polymer ?
#
loop_
_entity_poly.entity_id
_entity_poly.type
_entity_poly.pdbx_seq_one_letter_code
_entity_poly.pdbx_strand_id
1 'polypeptide(L)'
;MEKTKYNFKQISNSRNVIMGIATILILIFHSQTLYLHKIFNSNIIQNLITFFRDTGNVGVDIFLILSGLGLYYSFSKDSNIKNFYKKRLLRILPATIIVAIFTTVLMEGSGFGYFLRRLTLLTLFTGEDVDFWYFSLIIILYLLYPLFHKVIKKFDSKGIIMLIVPILIINHCIRVFDITLYKNIEIAITRIPVFIAGIYLGKKSSEGFKIDKKILIPILLLLSIMILLLYIGIFKKCAFVIRYVYFFISIPIVILLSFIIKNNDNIVERFLIDIGKYSMEIYLIYEYLVKNCVNLFVYHDKYNLAYYIAVIILTFILAHVLKQISNNISSKLVKNK
;
A
#
# COMPACT_ATOMS: atom_id res chain seq x y z
N MET A 1 -16.96 -24.43 22.43
CA MET A 1 -16.82 -22.99 22.66
C MET A 1 -15.69 -22.29 21.85
N GLU A 2 -14.66 -22.98 21.33
CA GLU A 2 -13.59 -22.33 20.53
C GLU A 2 -13.99 -21.91 19.10
N LYS A 3 -14.95 -22.59 18.48
CA LYS A 3 -15.42 -22.28 17.10
C LYS A 3 -16.09 -20.91 16.95
N THR A 4 -16.40 -20.21 18.05
CA THR A 4 -17.09 -18.91 18.04
C THR A 4 -16.13 -17.72 18.03
N LYS A 5 -14.82 -17.94 18.20
CA LYS A 5 -13.82 -16.87 18.30
C LYS A 5 -12.95 -16.79 17.04
N TYR A 6 -12.67 -15.57 16.61
CA TYR A 6 -11.67 -15.24 15.58
C TYR A 6 -10.33 -14.93 16.23
N ASN A 7 -9.24 -15.52 15.73
CA ASN A 7 -7.88 -15.29 16.24
C ASN A 7 -7.12 -14.38 15.29
N PHE A 8 -6.62 -13.25 15.77
CA PHE A 8 -5.85 -12.27 15.00
C PHE A 8 -4.56 -12.83 14.38
N LYS A 9 -4.03 -13.95 14.88
CA LYS A 9 -2.90 -14.65 14.27
C LYS A 9 -3.19 -15.07 12.82
N GLN A 10 -4.47 -15.25 12.46
CA GLN A 10 -4.87 -15.55 11.09
C GLN A 10 -4.44 -14.47 10.10
N ILE A 11 -4.44 -13.19 10.50
CA ILE A 11 -3.97 -12.08 9.64
C ILE A 11 -2.50 -12.30 9.27
N SER A 12 -1.67 -12.68 10.25
CA SER A 12 -0.25 -12.95 9.99
C SER A 12 -0.03 -14.15 9.08
N ASN A 13 -0.83 -15.20 9.25
CA ASN A 13 -0.74 -16.42 8.43
C ASN A 13 -1.14 -16.15 6.97
N SER A 14 -2.19 -15.35 6.75
CA SER A 14 -2.71 -15.03 5.42
C SER A 14 -2.04 -13.81 4.78
N ARG A 15 -1.04 -13.20 5.46
CA ARG A 15 -0.43 -11.93 5.07
C ARG A 15 0.03 -11.89 3.61
N ASN A 16 0.71 -12.92 3.14
CA ASN A 16 1.28 -12.93 1.79
C ASN A 16 0.21 -12.99 0.69
N VAL A 17 -0.86 -13.74 0.93
CA VAL A 17 -2.02 -13.81 0.02
C VAL A 17 -2.73 -12.46 -0.02
N ILE A 18 -2.96 -11.83 1.15
CA ILE A 18 -3.61 -10.51 1.22
C ILE A 18 -2.75 -9.44 0.54
N MET A 19 -1.42 -9.52 0.63
CA MET A 19 -0.52 -8.63 -0.13
C MET A 19 -0.69 -8.80 -1.64
N GLY A 20 -0.88 -10.03 -2.13
CA GLY A 20 -1.18 -10.28 -3.54
C GLY A 20 -2.51 -9.65 -3.99
N ILE A 21 -3.56 -9.81 -3.19
CA ILE A 21 -4.86 -9.18 -3.44
C ILE A 21 -4.71 -7.64 -3.48
N ALA A 22 -4.02 -7.05 -2.51
CA ALA A 22 -3.78 -5.61 -2.46
C ALA A 22 -3.00 -5.12 -3.69
N THR A 23 -2.02 -5.89 -4.19
CA THR A 23 -1.30 -5.57 -5.43
C THR A 23 -2.26 -5.53 -6.61
N ILE A 24 -3.14 -6.53 -6.76
CA ILE A 24 -4.14 -6.57 -7.85
C ILE A 24 -5.08 -5.36 -7.77
N LEU A 25 -5.56 -4.99 -6.57
CA LEU A 25 -6.41 -3.82 -6.39
C LEU A 25 -5.70 -2.53 -6.86
N ILE A 26 -4.41 -2.37 -6.55
CA ILE A 26 -3.62 -1.21 -7.00
C ILE A 26 -3.43 -1.23 -8.52
N LEU A 27 -3.15 -2.39 -9.12
CA LEU A 27 -3.05 -2.52 -10.58
C LEU A 27 -4.36 -2.11 -11.27
N ILE A 28 -5.50 -2.55 -10.74
CA ILE A 28 -6.83 -2.17 -11.27
C ILE A 28 -7.07 -0.66 -11.08
N PHE A 29 -6.70 -0.08 -9.94
CA PHE A 29 -6.83 1.35 -9.68
C PHE A 29 -6.07 2.19 -10.72
N HIS A 30 -4.82 1.87 -10.99
CA HIS A 30 -4.00 2.58 -11.99
C HIS A 30 -4.40 2.29 -13.43
N SER A 31 -5.23 1.26 -13.69
CA SER A 31 -5.78 0.98 -15.01
C SER A 31 -6.79 2.00 -15.53
N GLN A 32 -7.09 3.05 -14.75
CA GLN A 32 -8.03 4.13 -15.15
C GLN A 32 -7.72 4.69 -16.53
N THR A 33 -6.44 4.83 -16.84
CA THR A 33 -5.96 5.34 -18.12
C THR A 33 -6.19 4.38 -19.29
N LEU A 34 -6.39 3.09 -19.03
CA LEU A 34 -6.58 2.05 -20.04
C LEU A 34 -8.05 1.79 -20.37
N TYR A 35 -8.96 2.55 -19.77
CA TYR A 35 -10.41 2.50 -20.06
C TYR A 35 -10.99 1.07 -20.11
N LEU A 36 -10.55 0.17 -19.23
CA LEU A 36 -10.99 -1.22 -19.18
C LEU A 36 -12.51 -1.38 -19.20
N HIS A 37 -13.23 -0.44 -18.58
CA HIS A 37 -14.69 -0.44 -18.54
C HIS A 37 -15.35 -0.33 -19.92
N LYS A 38 -14.63 0.18 -20.95
CA LYS A 38 -15.14 0.30 -22.30
C LYS A 38 -14.91 -0.95 -23.17
N ILE A 39 -14.13 -1.91 -22.68
CA ILE A 39 -13.83 -3.15 -23.40
C ILE A 39 -15.00 -4.13 -23.35
N PHE A 40 -15.81 -4.06 -22.29
CA PHE A 40 -16.91 -4.98 -22.05
C PHE A 40 -18.26 -4.34 -22.41
N ASN A 41 -19.08 -5.04 -23.18
CA ASN A 41 -20.40 -4.53 -23.61
C ASN A 41 -21.48 -4.63 -22.49
N SER A 42 -21.23 -5.40 -21.43
CA SER A 42 -22.18 -5.56 -20.33
C SER A 42 -22.10 -4.41 -19.34
N ASN A 43 -23.19 -3.69 -19.11
CA ASN A 43 -23.28 -2.62 -18.11
C ASN A 43 -22.92 -3.08 -16.69
N ILE A 44 -23.27 -4.32 -16.33
CA ILE A 44 -22.96 -4.87 -15.00
C ILE A 44 -21.46 -5.02 -14.84
N ILE A 45 -20.78 -5.59 -15.85
CA ILE A 45 -19.31 -5.78 -15.83
C ILE A 45 -18.61 -4.43 -15.83
N GLN A 46 -19.07 -3.47 -16.64
CA GLN A 46 -18.53 -2.10 -16.64
C GLN A 46 -18.65 -1.43 -15.27
N ASN A 47 -19.80 -1.55 -14.62
CA ASN A 47 -20.04 -0.99 -13.29
C ASN A 47 -19.15 -1.64 -12.22
N LEU A 48 -18.98 -2.96 -12.27
CA LEU A 48 -18.09 -3.68 -11.34
C LEU A 48 -16.62 -3.27 -11.54
N ILE A 49 -16.14 -3.23 -12.77
CA ILE A 49 -14.76 -2.80 -13.07
C ILE A 49 -14.55 -1.35 -12.61
N THR A 50 -15.50 -0.47 -12.89
CA THR A 50 -15.45 0.93 -12.46
C THR A 50 -15.43 1.04 -10.93
N PHE A 51 -16.24 0.25 -10.23
CA PHE A 51 -16.24 0.19 -8.78
C PHE A 51 -14.86 -0.24 -8.23
N PHE A 52 -14.31 -1.36 -8.68
CA PHE A 52 -12.98 -1.84 -8.24
C PHE A 52 -11.86 -0.88 -8.63
N ARG A 53 -11.96 -0.26 -9.80
CA ARG A 53 -11.03 0.78 -10.25
C ARG A 53 -11.07 1.98 -9.29
N ASP A 54 -12.24 2.52 -9.01
CA ASP A 54 -12.40 3.72 -8.19
C ASP A 54 -12.03 3.48 -6.71
N THR A 55 -12.24 2.26 -6.23
CA THR A 55 -11.98 1.86 -4.83
C THR A 55 -10.64 1.15 -4.63
N GLY A 56 -9.96 0.72 -5.70
CA GLY A 56 -8.74 -0.09 -5.62
C GLY A 56 -7.58 0.57 -4.87
N ASN A 57 -7.63 1.90 -4.69
CA ASN A 57 -6.69 2.65 -3.86
C ASN A 57 -6.64 2.16 -2.40
N VAL A 58 -7.67 1.47 -1.90
CA VAL A 58 -7.66 0.80 -0.59
C VAL A 58 -6.54 -0.23 -0.47
N GLY A 59 -6.06 -0.77 -1.59
CA GLY A 59 -4.91 -1.67 -1.63
C GLY A 59 -3.66 -1.08 -0.98
N VAL A 60 -3.42 0.23 -1.12
CA VAL A 60 -2.30 0.91 -0.45
C VAL A 60 -2.45 0.89 1.06
N ASP A 61 -3.67 1.12 1.56
CA ASP A 61 -3.95 1.09 2.99
C ASP A 61 -3.80 -0.33 3.55
N ILE A 62 -4.23 -1.35 2.81
CA ILE A 62 -3.98 -2.77 3.15
C ILE A 62 -2.47 -3.05 3.22
N PHE A 63 -1.66 -2.56 2.28
CA PHE A 63 -0.20 -2.69 2.35
C PHE A 63 0.39 -2.07 3.60
N LEU A 64 -0.05 -0.88 3.97
CA LEU A 64 0.45 -0.19 5.17
C LEU A 64 0.08 -0.94 6.45
N ILE A 65 -1.15 -1.48 6.56
CA ILE A 65 -1.54 -2.34 7.67
C ILE A 65 -0.63 -3.56 7.76
N LEU A 66 -0.45 -4.29 6.65
CA LEU A 66 0.36 -5.50 6.63
C LEU A 66 1.85 -5.21 6.82
N SER A 67 2.32 -4.03 6.42
CA SER A 67 3.68 -3.56 6.68
C SER A 67 3.89 -3.30 8.17
N GLY A 68 3.01 -2.52 8.79
CA GLY A 68 3.05 -2.26 10.24
C GLY A 68 2.99 -3.55 11.07
N LEU A 69 2.09 -4.47 10.70
CA LEU A 69 1.97 -5.79 11.32
C LEU A 69 3.27 -6.60 11.19
N GLY A 70 3.83 -6.69 10.00
CA GLY A 70 5.07 -7.45 9.75
C GLY A 70 6.28 -6.85 10.46
N LEU A 71 6.34 -5.52 10.56
CA LEU A 71 7.39 -4.82 11.30
C LEU A 71 7.31 -5.11 12.80
N TYR A 72 6.11 -5.19 13.36
CA TYR A 72 5.95 -5.55 14.78
C TYR A 72 6.62 -6.90 15.08
N TYR A 73 6.34 -7.93 14.30
CA TYR A 73 6.98 -9.24 14.46
C TYR A 73 8.50 -9.20 14.26
N SER A 74 8.96 -8.49 13.22
CA SER A 74 10.39 -8.40 12.90
C SER A 74 11.18 -7.69 14.01
N PHE A 75 10.66 -6.56 14.51
CA PHE A 75 11.32 -5.74 15.51
C PHE A 75 11.23 -6.36 16.92
N SER A 76 10.16 -7.10 17.20
CA SER A 76 10.04 -7.85 18.47
C SER A 76 11.06 -8.98 18.58
N LYS A 77 11.55 -9.53 17.45
CA LYS A 77 12.62 -10.54 17.42
C LYS A 77 14.02 -9.94 17.56
N ASP A 78 14.25 -8.78 16.94
CA ASP A 78 15.52 -8.08 16.94
C ASP A 78 15.23 -6.58 17.06
N SER A 79 15.30 -6.06 18.30
CA SER A 79 15.02 -4.65 18.60
C SER A 79 16.22 -3.73 18.40
N ASN A 80 17.30 -4.21 17.80
CA ASN A 80 18.46 -3.39 17.46
C ASN A 80 18.10 -2.41 16.35
N ILE A 81 18.12 -1.13 16.68
CA ILE A 81 17.72 -0.04 15.78
C ILE A 81 18.62 0.04 14.55
N LYS A 82 19.93 -0.16 14.68
CA LYS A 82 20.87 -0.14 13.55
C LYS A 82 20.56 -1.28 12.57
N ASN A 83 20.36 -2.48 13.10
CA ASN A 83 19.97 -3.64 12.29
C ASN A 83 18.62 -3.44 11.61
N PHE A 84 17.66 -2.83 12.31
CA PHE A 84 16.36 -2.49 11.75
C PHE A 84 16.49 -1.57 10.53
N TYR A 85 17.16 -0.43 10.69
CA TYR A 85 17.32 0.52 9.57
C TYR A 85 18.12 -0.09 8.42
N LYS A 86 19.22 -0.79 8.72
CA LYS A 86 20.00 -1.49 7.69
C LYS A 86 19.13 -2.43 6.85
N LYS A 87 18.35 -3.31 7.50
CA LYS A 87 17.46 -4.26 6.83
C LYS A 87 16.40 -3.54 5.97
N ARG A 88 15.84 -2.41 6.45
CA ARG A 88 14.80 -1.66 5.73
C ARG A 88 15.36 -0.89 4.54
N LEU A 89 16.46 -0.20 4.71
CA LEU A 89 17.13 0.54 3.63
C LEU A 89 17.61 -0.39 2.52
N LEU A 90 18.26 -1.51 2.87
CA LEU A 90 18.69 -2.52 1.90
C LEU A 90 17.53 -3.15 1.13
N ARG A 91 16.34 -3.21 1.72
CA ARG A 91 15.15 -3.73 1.04
C ARG A 91 14.59 -2.76 0.00
N ILE A 92 14.64 -1.44 0.26
CA ILE A 92 13.94 -0.45 -0.54
C ILE A 92 14.88 0.29 -1.49
N LEU A 93 16.01 0.80 -0.99
CA LEU A 93 16.86 1.71 -1.75
C LEU A 93 17.37 1.16 -3.08
N PRO A 94 17.87 -0.09 -3.19
CA PRO A 94 18.44 -0.54 -4.46
C PRO A 94 17.42 -0.52 -5.59
N ALA A 95 16.21 -1.04 -5.36
CA ALA A 95 15.15 -1.04 -6.37
C ALA A 95 14.71 0.38 -6.73
N THR A 96 14.51 1.24 -5.72
CA THR A 96 14.07 2.62 -5.95
C THR A 96 15.11 3.44 -6.68
N ILE A 97 16.40 3.31 -6.34
CA ILE A 97 17.49 4.02 -7.03
C ILE A 97 17.56 3.59 -8.51
N ILE A 98 17.47 2.30 -8.80
CA ILE A 98 17.50 1.79 -10.18
C ILE A 98 16.35 2.40 -10.99
N VAL A 99 15.13 2.36 -10.45
CA VAL A 99 13.96 2.91 -11.14
C VAL A 99 14.06 4.43 -11.25
N ALA A 100 14.50 5.12 -10.22
CA ALA A 100 14.67 6.58 -10.25
C ALA A 100 15.72 7.02 -11.28
N ILE A 101 16.85 6.30 -11.42
CA ILE A 101 17.85 6.58 -12.46
C ILE A 101 17.21 6.38 -13.84
N PHE A 102 16.57 5.22 -14.04
CA PHE A 102 15.99 4.89 -15.33
C PHE A 102 14.93 5.91 -15.75
N THR A 103 14.01 6.23 -14.87
CA THR A 103 12.89 7.14 -15.18
C THR A 103 13.36 8.58 -15.32
N THR A 104 14.16 9.09 -14.40
CA THR A 104 14.54 10.52 -14.36
C THR A 104 15.63 10.88 -15.36
N VAL A 105 16.69 10.06 -15.43
CA VAL A 105 17.88 10.39 -16.23
C VAL A 105 17.72 9.93 -17.67
N LEU A 106 17.23 8.72 -17.88
CA LEU A 106 17.19 8.11 -19.21
C LEU A 106 15.93 8.47 -20.01
N MET A 107 14.79 8.60 -19.32
CA MET A 107 13.51 8.78 -20.01
C MET A 107 13.03 10.24 -19.99
N GLU A 108 13.11 10.93 -18.86
CA GLU A 108 12.64 12.31 -18.74
C GLU A 108 13.70 13.34 -19.11
N GLY A 109 14.99 12.98 -19.12
CA GLY A 109 16.09 13.90 -19.38
C GLY A 109 16.21 15.04 -18.35
N SER A 110 15.62 14.86 -17.16
CA SER A 110 15.46 15.91 -16.16
C SER A 110 16.74 16.25 -15.38
N GLY A 111 17.84 15.54 -15.66
CA GLY A 111 19.14 15.81 -15.05
C GLY A 111 19.31 15.32 -13.60
N PHE A 112 20.58 15.34 -13.15
CA PHE A 112 20.99 14.76 -11.86
C PHE A 112 20.40 15.49 -10.65
N GLY A 113 20.17 16.78 -10.73
CA GLY A 113 19.57 17.56 -9.64
C GLY A 113 18.14 17.14 -9.31
N TYR A 114 17.34 16.83 -10.33
CA TYR A 114 15.98 16.31 -10.14
C TYR A 114 16.00 14.89 -9.57
N PHE A 115 16.88 14.03 -10.05
CA PHE A 115 17.11 12.70 -9.47
C PHE A 115 17.41 12.76 -7.97
N LEU A 116 18.31 13.66 -7.53
CA LEU A 116 18.61 13.81 -6.11
C LEU A 116 17.39 14.28 -5.31
N ARG A 117 16.61 15.23 -5.84
CA ARG A 117 15.36 15.66 -5.19
C ARG A 117 14.36 14.54 -5.04
N ARG A 118 14.23 13.67 -6.04
CA ARG A 118 13.36 12.49 -6.04
C ARG A 118 13.72 11.48 -4.95
N LEU A 119 15.01 11.25 -4.70
CA LEU A 119 15.48 10.37 -3.64
C LEU A 119 15.41 10.99 -2.24
N THR A 120 15.29 12.30 -2.16
CA THR A 120 15.02 13.00 -0.91
C THR A 120 13.50 13.09 -0.69
N LEU A 121 13.09 13.39 0.54
CA LEU A 121 11.66 13.59 0.83
C LEU A 121 11.10 14.92 0.29
N LEU A 122 11.95 15.72 -0.37
CA LEU A 122 11.62 17.09 -0.80
C LEU A 122 10.48 17.14 -1.81
N THR A 123 10.46 16.21 -2.77
CA THR A 123 9.41 16.18 -3.79
C THR A 123 8.00 15.97 -3.21
N LEU A 124 7.90 15.28 -2.06
CA LEU A 124 6.63 15.14 -1.35
C LEU A 124 6.12 16.50 -0.85
N PHE A 125 7.00 17.39 -0.41
CA PHE A 125 6.62 18.69 0.14
C PHE A 125 6.42 19.75 -0.95
N THR A 126 7.19 19.69 -2.04
CA THR A 126 7.08 20.62 -3.16
C THR A 126 5.97 20.29 -4.14
N GLY A 127 5.47 19.03 -4.13
CA GLY A 127 4.46 18.53 -5.07
C GLY A 127 4.99 18.32 -6.50
N GLU A 128 6.32 18.38 -6.71
CA GLU A 128 6.95 18.23 -8.03
C GLU A 128 6.84 16.80 -8.59
N ASP A 129 6.67 15.80 -7.73
CA ASP A 129 6.64 14.39 -8.15
C ASP A 129 5.65 13.58 -7.33
N VAL A 130 4.53 13.29 -7.95
CA VAL A 130 3.46 12.49 -7.34
C VAL A 130 3.78 10.99 -7.36
N ASP A 131 4.70 10.53 -8.24
CA ASP A 131 4.91 9.10 -8.49
C ASP A 131 5.69 8.42 -7.36
N PHE A 132 6.61 9.15 -6.69
CA PHE A 132 7.42 8.63 -5.60
C PHE A 132 6.88 8.92 -4.19
N TRP A 133 5.64 9.42 -4.09
CA TRP A 133 5.04 9.76 -2.79
C TRP A 133 5.03 8.58 -1.80
N TYR A 134 4.78 7.37 -2.29
CA TYR A 134 4.73 6.17 -1.44
C TYR A 134 6.11 5.80 -0.91
N PHE A 135 7.16 5.97 -1.73
CA PHE A 135 8.55 5.79 -1.28
C PHE A 135 8.89 6.77 -0.16
N SER A 136 8.58 8.04 -0.33
CA SER A 136 8.78 9.07 0.69
C SER A 136 8.02 8.75 1.97
N LEU A 137 6.76 8.35 1.85
CA LEU A 137 5.94 7.92 2.99
C LEU A 137 6.57 6.74 3.73
N ILE A 138 7.00 5.69 3.04
CA ILE A 138 7.52 4.49 3.70
C ILE A 138 8.84 4.77 4.43
N ILE A 139 9.68 5.67 3.93
CA ILE A 139 10.89 6.12 4.62
C ILE A 139 10.52 6.84 5.92
N ILE A 140 9.58 7.79 5.87
CA ILE A 140 9.10 8.51 7.06
C ILE A 140 8.56 7.51 8.09
N LEU A 141 7.74 6.55 7.65
CA LEU A 141 7.18 5.53 8.52
C LEU A 141 8.24 4.65 9.17
N TYR A 142 9.31 4.30 8.43
CA TYR A 142 10.40 3.52 8.99
C TYR A 142 11.24 4.33 9.98
N LEU A 143 11.46 5.61 9.71
CA LEU A 143 12.16 6.50 10.67
C LEU A 143 11.38 6.63 11.97
N LEU A 144 10.06 6.77 11.90
CA LEU A 144 9.18 6.91 13.08
C LEU A 144 8.83 5.57 13.75
N TYR A 145 9.06 4.44 13.07
CA TYR A 145 8.62 3.13 13.53
C TYR A 145 9.09 2.76 14.97
N PRO A 146 10.37 2.94 15.35
CA PRO A 146 10.81 2.60 16.71
C PRO A 146 10.05 3.37 17.80
N LEU A 147 9.70 4.64 17.53
CA LEU A 147 8.86 5.45 18.41
C LEU A 147 7.45 4.86 18.51
N PHE A 148 6.82 4.59 17.36
CA PHE A 148 5.47 4.02 17.32
C PHE A 148 5.41 2.67 18.04
N HIS A 149 6.39 1.80 17.79
CA HIS A 149 6.49 0.51 18.46
C HIS A 149 6.60 0.67 19.98
N LYS A 150 7.47 1.57 20.47
CA LYS A 150 7.66 1.83 21.91
C LYS A 150 6.36 2.30 22.57
N VAL A 151 5.64 3.24 21.95
CA VAL A 151 4.37 3.78 22.46
C VAL A 151 3.30 2.69 22.50
N ILE A 152 3.11 1.95 21.40
CA ILE A 152 2.09 0.88 21.32
C ILE A 152 2.42 -0.25 22.29
N LYS A 153 3.70 -0.64 22.41
CA LYS A 153 4.11 -1.68 23.36
C LYS A 153 3.79 -1.28 24.80
N LYS A 154 4.04 -0.01 25.19
CA LYS A 154 3.87 0.50 26.56
C LYS A 154 2.41 0.78 26.92
N PHE A 155 1.64 1.41 26.01
CA PHE A 155 0.32 1.97 26.33
C PHE A 155 -0.87 1.21 25.68
N ASP A 156 -0.60 0.16 24.90
CA ASP A 156 -1.60 -0.67 24.23
C ASP A 156 -2.60 0.17 23.39
N SER A 157 -3.90 0.00 23.61
CA SER A 157 -4.96 0.75 22.92
C SER A 157 -4.89 2.26 23.13
N LYS A 158 -4.50 2.71 24.33
CA LYS A 158 -4.26 4.14 24.58
C LYS A 158 -3.12 4.68 23.71
N GLY A 159 -2.11 3.87 23.43
CA GLY A 159 -0.99 4.23 22.57
C GLY A 159 -1.42 4.56 21.13
N ILE A 160 -2.44 3.90 20.60
CA ILE A 160 -2.99 4.25 19.29
C ILE A 160 -3.57 5.66 19.30
N ILE A 161 -4.40 5.97 20.31
CA ILE A 161 -5.03 7.29 20.43
C ILE A 161 -3.96 8.37 20.58
N MET A 162 -2.94 8.12 21.44
CA MET A 162 -1.82 9.04 21.65
C MET A 162 -1.03 9.34 20.37
N LEU A 163 -0.96 8.41 19.43
CA LEU A 163 -0.23 8.59 18.17
C LEU A 163 -1.13 9.16 17.06
N ILE A 164 -2.37 8.68 16.93
CA ILE A 164 -3.25 9.05 15.81
C ILE A 164 -3.81 10.46 16.02
N VAL A 165 -4.27 10.81 17.23
CA VAL A 165 -4.91 12.11 17.47
C VAL A 165 -4.00 13.30 17.12
N PRO A 166 -2.73 13.36 17.55
CA PRO A 166 -1.82 14.44 17.14
C PRO A 166 -1.64 14.51 15.62
N ILE A 167 -1.55 13.37 14.93
CA ILE A 167 -1.41 13.35 13.47
C ILE A 167 -2.65 13.94 12.79
N LEU A 168 -3.85 13.61 13.26
CA LEU A 168 -5.09 14.20 12.74
C LEU A 168 -5.16 15.70 12.98
N ILE A 169 -4.75 16.17 14.16
CA ILE A 169 -4.69 17.59 14.49
C ILE A 169 -3.69 18.31 13.57
N ILE A 170 -2.47 17.77 13.44
CA ILE A 170 -1.43 18.34 12.56
C ILE A 170 -1.95 18.40 11.11
N ASN A 171 -2.57 17.34 10.61
CA ASN A 171 -3.12 17.30 9.27
C ASN A 171 -4.21 18.36 9.07
N HIS A 172 -5.08 18.53 10.06
CA HIS A 172 -6.12 19.58 10.01
C HIS A 172 -5.51 20.99 10.06
N CYS A 173 -4.52 21.22 10.94
CA CYS A 173 -3.82 22.50 11.02
C CYS A 173 -3.13 22.85 9.69
N ILE A 174 -2.41 21.91 9.08
CA ILE A 174 -1.76 22.15 7.77
C ILE A 174 -2.83 22.51 6.72
N ARG A 175 -3.96 21.82 6.71
CA ARG A 175 -5.05 22.12 5.77
C ARG A 175 -5.61 23.54 5.94
N VAL A 176 -5.67 24.03 7.17
CA VAL A 176 -6.22 25.38 7.48
C VAL A 176 -5.19 26.48 7.19
N PHE A 177 -3.94 26.27 7.58
CA PHE A 177 -2.92 27.30 7.52
C PHE A 177 -2.14 27.33 6.19
N ASP A 178 -1.97 26.18 5.53
CA ASP A 178 -1.26 26.08 4.24
C ASP A 178 -1.91 25.02 3.35
N ILE A 179 -2.88 25.45 2.56
CA ILE A 179 -3.61 24.57 1.64
C ILE A 179 -2.71 24.03 0.52
N THR A 180 -1.65 24.73 0.15
CA THR A 180 -0.71 24.29 -0.89
C THR A 180 0.13 23.13 -0.39
N LEU A 181 0.74 23.28 0.77
CA LEU A 181 1.45 22.21 1.45
C LEU A 181 0.53 21.00 1.70
N TYR A 182 -0.70 21.27 2.18
CA TYR A 182 -1.68 20.22 2.41
C TYR A 182 -1.92 19.38 1.16
N LYS A 183 -2.17 19.99 0.00
CA LYS A 183 -2.41 19.27 -1.27
C LYS A 183 -1.24 18.38 -1.66
N ASN A 184 -0.01 18.77 -1.36
CA ASN A 184 1.18 18.01 -1.68
C ASN A 184 1.35 16.77 -0.78
N ILE A 185 1.10 16.91 0.54
CA ILE A 185 1.41 15.87 1.52
C ILE A 185 0.19 15.08 1.98
N GLU A 186 -1.06 15.48 1.63
CA GLU A 186 -2.28 14.85 2.15
C GLU A 186 -2.35 13.35 1.89
N ILE A 187 -1.89 12.95 0.71
CA ILE A 187 -1.86 11.55 0.29
C ILE A 187 -0.99 10.68 1.22
N ALA A 188 0.05 11.25 1.79
CA ALA A 188 0.97 10.58 2.70
C ALA A 188 0.52 10.69 4.16
N ILE A 189 0.23 11.91 4.65
CA ILE A 189 -0.04 12.14 6.07
C ILE A 189 -1.33 11.43 6.54
N THR A 190 -2.36 11.35 5.68
CA THR A 190 -3.62 10.66 5.99
C THR A 190 -3.46 9.14 6.13
N ARG A 191 -2.36 8.57 5.65
CA ARG A 191 -2.05 7.13 5.71
C ARG A 191 -1.18 6.72 6.89
N ILE A 192 -0.58 7.66 7.63
CA ILE A 192 0.18 7.35 8.85
C ILE A 192 -0.67 6.64 9.90
N PRO A 193 -1.93 7.04 10.18
CA PRO A 193 -2.82 6.31 11.07
C PRO A 193 -3.06 4.86 10.68
N VAL A 194 -3.15 4.58 9.39
CA VAL A 194 -3.34 3.22 8.84
C VAL A 194 -2.17 2.31 9.23
N PHE A 195 -0.94 2.81 9.06
CA PHE A 195 0.26 2.07 9.43
C PHE A 195 0.36 1.84 10.96
N ILE A 196 0.00 2.84 11.77
CA ILE A 196 -0.06 2.71 13.24
C ILE A 196 -1.06 1.64 13.65
N ALA A 197 -2.25 1.60 13.03
CA ALA A 197 -3.23 0.53 13.24
C ALA A 197 -2.65 -0.84 12.87
N GLY A 198 -1.87 -0.93 11.79
CA GLY A 198 -1.16 -2.14 11.40
C GLY A 198 -0.17 -2.63 12.47
N ILE A 199 0.58 -1.73 13.10
CA ILE A 199 1.50 -2.07 14.22
C ILE A 199 0.71 -2.65 15.40
N TYR A 200 -0.43 -2.05 15.73
CA TYR A 200 -1.29 -2.54 16.81
C TYR A 200 -1.90 -3.91 16.50
N LEU A 201 -2.37 -4.11 15.28
CA LEU A 201 -2.83 -5.43 14.83
C LEU A 201 -1.71 -6.48 14.92
N GLY A 202 -0.46 -6.09 14.62
CA GLY A 202 0.72 -6.92 14.81
C GLY A 202 0.93 -7.33 16.25
N LYS A 203 0.78 -6.39 17.19
CA LYS A 203 0.80 -6.67 18.64
C LYS A 203 -0.29 -7.66 19.03
N LYS A 204 -1.56 -7.38 18.67
CA LYS A 204 -2.69 -8.26 19.01
C LYS A 204 -2.57 -9.64 18.36
N SER A 205 -2.05 -9.70 17.15
CA SER A 205 -1.76 -10.94 16.44
C SER A 205 -0.67 -11.76 17.16
N SER A 206 0.41 -11.11 17.63
CA SER A 206 1.51 -11.78 18.36
C SER A 206 1.09 -12.28 19.74
N GLU A 207 0.16 -11.58 20.38
CA GLU A 207 -0.44 -11.97 21.66
C GLU A 207 -1.49 -13.10 21.51
N GLY A 208 -1.84 -13.48 20.26
CA GLY A 208 -2.88 -14.47 20.00
C GLY A 208 -4.28 -14.00 20.41
N PHE A 209 -4.52 -12.67 20.38
CA PHE A 209 -5.78 -12.07 20.79
C PHE A 209 -6.94 -12.67 19.99
N LYS A 210 -8.03 -13.01 20.70
CA LYS A 210 -9.25 -13.62 20.11
C LYS A 210 -10.43 -12.67 20.33
N ILE A 211 -11.24 -12.48 19.28
CA ILE A 211 -12.48 -11.70 19.34
C ILE A 211 -13.69 -12.65 19.12
N ASP A 212 -14.80 -12.36 19.80
CA ASP A 212 -16.04 -13.09 19.55
C ASP A 212 -16.59 -12.74 18.15
N LYS A 213 -17.05 -13.72 17.42
CA LYS A 213 -17.69 -13.53 16.12
C LYS A 213 -18.93 -12.65 16.20
N LYS A 214 -19.60 -12.58 17.35
CA LYS A 214 -20.72 -11.66 17.59
C LYS A 214 -20.31 -10.18 17.48
N ILE A 215 -19.05 -9.86 17.79
CA ILE A 215 -18.48 -8.51 17.61
C ILE A 215 -18.00 -8.35 16.17
N LEU A 216 -17.48 -9.41 15.55
CA LEU A 216 -16.99 -9.37 14.18
C LEU A 216 -18.12 -9.11 13.16
N ILE A 217 -19.32 -9.69 13.36
CA ILE A 217 -20.46 -9.52 12.45
C ILE A 217 -20.88 -8.06 12.31
N PRO A 218 -21.08 -7.26 13.38
CA PRO A 218 -21.37 -5.83 13.25
C PRO A 218 -20.29 -5.04 12.51
N ILE A 219 -19.01 -5.39 12.71
CA ILE A 219 -17.88 -4.78 11.98
C ILE A 219 -18.00 -5.05 10.47
N LEU A 220 -18.34 -6.29 10.10
CA LEU A 220 -18.53 -6.65 8.69
C LEU A 220 -19.76 -5.98 8.08
N LEU A 221 -20.84 -5.83 8.84
CA LEU A 221 -22.03 -5.08 8.41
C LEU A 221 -21.71 -3.60 8.19
N LEU A 222 -20.97 -2.98 9.13
CA LEU A 222 -20.52 -1.59 8.98
C LEU A 222 -19.66 -1.42 7.73
N LEU A 223 -18.74 -2.36 7.47
CA LEU A 223 -17.94 -2.38 6.24
C LEU A 223 -18.83 -2.42 5.00
N SER A 224 -19.83 -3.30 4.99
CA SER A 224 -20.75 -3.42 3.85
C SER A 224 -21.52 -2.11 3.59
N ILE A 225 -21.96 -1.45 4.65
CA ILE A 225 -22.63 -0.12 4.57
C ILE A 225 -21.66 0.93 4.02
N MET A 226 -20.41 0.98 4.50
CA MET A 226 -19.42 1.94 4.02
C MET A 226 -19.05 1.70 2.55
N ILE A 227 -18.96 0.45 2.10
CA ILE A 227 -18.74 0.10 0.68
C ILE A 227 -19.93 0.59 -0.16
N LEU A 228 -21.17 0.38 0.31
CA LEU A 228 -22.36 0.85 -0.37
C LEU A 228 -22.39 2.37 -0.49
N LEU A 229 -22.06 3.10 0.59
CA LEU A 229 -21.98 4.55 0.59
C LEU A 229 -20.91 5.09 -0.37
N LEU A 230 -19.77 4.41 -0.49
CA LEU A 230 -18.76 4.73 -1.49
C LEU A 230 -19.29 4.52 -2.90
N TYR A 231 -19.98 3.41 -3.12
CA TYR A 231 -20.57 3.09 -4.43
C TYR A 231 -21.60 4.14 -4.86
N ILE A 232 -22.44 4.60 -3.95
CA ILE A 232 -23.43 5.67 -4.21
C ILE A 232 -22.73 7.03 -4.47
N GLY A 233 -21.45 7.15 -4.16
CA GLY A 233 -20.67 8.35 -4.46
C GLY A 233 -20.84 9.50 -3.46
N ILE A 234 -21.46 9.25 -2.31
CA ILE A 234 -21.69 10.27 -1.27
C ILE A 234 -20.38 10.96 -0.85
N PHE A 235 -19.28 10.20 -0.78
CA PHE A 235 -17.98 10.70 -0.35
C PHE A 235 -17.11 11.25 -1.49
N LYS A 236 -17.49 11.08 -2.76
CA LYS A 236 -16.67 11.53 -3.92
C LYS A 236 -16.41 13.04 -3.95
N LYS A 237 -17.24 13.82 -3.29
CA LYS A 237 -17.16 15.30 -3.29
C LYS A 237 -16.09 15.85 -2.34
N CYS A 238 -15.53 15.06 -1.41
CA CYS A 238 -14.58 15.52 -0.43
C CYS A 238 -13.39 14.56 -0.32
N ALA A 239 -12.25 14.89 -0.96
CA ALA A 239 -11.03 14.09 -0.94
C ALA A 239 -10.54 13.79 0.48
N PHE A 240 -10.64 14.75 1.40
CA PHE A 240 -10.28 14.57 2.80
C PHE A 240 -11.09 13.46 3.48
N VAL A 241 -12.40 13.45 3.28
CA VAL A 241 -13.29 12.44 3.90
C VAL A 241 -13.02 11.05 3.32
N ILE A 242 -12.85 10.95 2.01
CA ILE A 242 -12.66 9.64 1.34
C ILE A 242 -11.38 8.94 1.82
N ARG A 243 -10.30 9.69 2.14
CA ARG A 243 -9.05 9.11 2.67
C ARG A 243 -9.28 8.42 4.01
N TYR A 244 -10.04 9.02 4.92
CA TYR A 244 -10.36 8.42 6.20
C TYR A 244 -11.37 7.27 6.08
N VAL A 245 -12.27 7.34 5.12
CA VAL A 245 -13.17 6.21 4.82
C VAL A 245 -12.33 4.98 4.41
N TYR A 246 -11.32 5.12 3.56
CA TYR A 246 -10.41 4.03 3.22
C TYR A 246 -9.67 3.48 4.43
N PHE A 247 -9.24 4.34 5.36
CA PHE A 247 -8.64 3.89 6.63
C PHE A 247 -9.58 2.98 7.41
N PHE A 248 -10.85 3.39 7.61
CA PHE A 248 -11.82 2.60 8.37
C PHE A 248 -12.25 1.32 7.65
N ILE A 249 -12.27 1.31 6.33
CA ILE A 249 -12.64 0.12 5.52
C ILE A 249 -11.50 -0.88 5.45
N SER A 250 -10.25 -0.45 5.38
CA SER A 250 -9.09 -1.32 5.15
C SER A 250 -8.88 -2.33 6.29
N ILE A 251 -9.13 -1.93 7.54
CA ILE A 251 -8.99 -2.82 8.71
C ILE A 251 -9.98 -3.99 8.65
N PRO A 252 -11.30 -3.78 8.52
CA PRO A 252 -12.26 -4.86 8.35
C PRO A 252 -11.99 -5.73 7.12
N ILE A 253 -11.54 -5.15 5.99
CA ILE A 253 -11.17 -5.93 4.79
C ILE A 253 -10.05 -6.91 5.11
N VAL A 254 -8.98 -6.47 5.77
CA VAL A 254 -7.87 -7.34 6.17
C VAL A 254 -8.35 -8.48 7.08
N ILE A 255 -9.22 -8.18 8.04
CA ILE A 255 -9.80 -9.18 8.93
C ILE A 255 -10.68 -10.17 8.14
N LEU A 256 -11.55 -9.67 7.27
CA LEU A 256 -12.44 -10.49 6.44
C LEU A 256 -11.64 -11.42 5.51
N LEU A 257 -10.66 -10.87 4.79
CA LEU A 257 -9.81 -11.65 3.90
C LEU A 257 -9.07 -12.74 4.69
N SER A 258 -8.52 -12.43 5.86
CA SER A 258 -7.84 -13.42 6.68
C SER A 258 -8.76 -14.49 7.26
N PHE A 259 -10.07 -14.23 7.34
CA PHE A 259 -11.08 -15.22 7.72
C PHE A 259 -11.44 -16.14 6.56
N ILE A 260 -11.51 -15.60 5.34
CA ILE A 260 -11.88 -16.37 4.13
C ILE A 260 -10.72 -17.24 3.63
N ILE A 261 -9.48 -16.73 3.71
CA ILE A 261 -8.30 -17.45 3.25
C ILE A 261 -8.02 -18.64 4.18
N LYS A 262 -8.10 -19.84 3.62
CA LYS A 262 -7.94 -21.09 4.37
C LYS A 262 -6.49 -21.57 4.47
N ASN A 263 -5.56 -20.94 3.75
CA ASN A 263 -4.15 -21.35 3.63
C ASN A 263 -4.01 -22.84 3.19
N ASN A 264 -4.81 -23.24 2.20
CA ASN A 264 -4.85 -24.61 1.69
C ASN A 264 -3.80 -24.88 0.61
N ASP A 265 -2.89 -23.92 0.37
CA ASP A 265 -1.82 -24.01 -0.64
C ASP A 265 -2.33 -24.35 -2.07
N ASN A 266 -3.54 -23.86 -2.40
CA ASN A 266 -4.12 -24.04 -3.73
C ASN A 266 -3.43 -23.13 -4.76
N ILE A 267 -3.69 -23.39 -6.06
CA ILE A 267 -3.04 -22.67 -7.16
C ILE A 267 -3.27 -21.15 -7.12
N VAL A 268 -4.47 -20.73 -6.69
CA VAL A 268 -4.83 -19.30 -6.58
C VAL A 268 -4.06 -18.64 -5.44
N GLU A 269 -3.96 -19.29 -4.28
CA GLU A 269 -3.19 -18.78 -3.14
C GLU A 269 -1.70 -18.68 -3.49
N ARG A 270 -1.12 -19.68 -4.16
CA ARG A 270 0.28 -19.64 -4.63
C ARG A 270 0.51 -18.48 -5.58
N PHE A 271 -0.38 -18.29 -6.56
CA PHE A 271 -0.31 -17.17 -7.50
C PHE A 271 -0.37 -15.81 -6.78
N LEU A 272 -1.30 -15.65 -5.82
CA LEU A 272 -1.40 -14.41 -5.03
C LEU A 272 -0.16 -14.18 -4.16
N ILE A 273 0.39 -15.23 -3.56
CA ILE A 273 1.64 -15.14 -2.79
C ILE A 273 2.79 -14.66 -3.69
N ASP A 274 2.88 -15.18 -4.91
CA ASP A 274 3.93 -14.79 -5.84
C ASP A 274 3.77 -13.33 -6.27
N ILE A 275 2.56 -12.88 -6.60
CA ILE A 275 2.30 -11.45 -6.82
C ILE A 275 2.72 -10.61 -5.61
N GLY A 276 2.32 -11.02 -4.40
CA GLY A 276 2.63 -10.30 -3.16
C GLY A 276 4.13 -10.20 -2.88
N LYS A 277 4.93 -11.19 -3.27
CA LYS A 277 6.40 -11.16 -3.16
C LYS A 277 7.06 -10.05 -3.98
N TYR A 278 6.46 -9.68 -5.11
CA TYR A 278 6.98 -8.66 -6.04
C TYR A 278 6.26 -7.32 -5.92
N SER A 279 5.38 -7.15 -4.95
CA SER A 279 4.48 -6.01 -4.82
C SER A 279 5.16 -4.65 -4.90
N MET A 280 6.34 -4.50 -4.29
CA MET A 280 7.11 -3.25 -4.31
C MET A 280 7.69 -2.97 -5.70
N GLU A 281 8.30 -3.97 -6.30
CA GLU A 281 8.90 -3.87 -7.64
C GLU A 281 7.82 -3.65 -8.70
N ILE A 282 6.67 -4.33 -8.57
CA ILE A 282 5.49 -4.12 -9.42
C ILE A 282 5.02 -2.67 -9.32
N TYR A 283 4.85 -2.14 -8.11
CA TYR A 283 4.42 -0.76 -7.90
C TYR A 283 5.35 0.25 -8.59
N LEU A 284 6.67 0.12 -8.36
CA LEU A 284 7.67 1.03 -8.93
C LEU A 284 7.67 1.04 -10.47
N ILE A 285 7.37 -0.10 -11.11
CA ILE A 285 7.45 -0.25 -12.57
C ILE A 285 6.10 0.05 -13.22
N TYR A 286 5.02 -0.47 -12.65
CA TYR A 286 3.69 -0.42 -13.28
C TYR A 286 3.19 1.01 -13.47
N GLU A 287 3.31 1.84 -12.45
CA GLU A 287 2.84 3.23 -12.53
C GLU A 287 3.54 3.97 -13.67
N TYR A 288 4.85 3.76 -13.79
CA TYR A 288 5.64 4.37 -14.86
C TYR A 288 5.29 3.80 -16.26
N LEU A 289 5.18 2.49 -16.39
CA LEU A 289 4.81 1.86 -17.64
C LEU A 289 3.42 2.29 -18.10
N VAL A 290 2.45 2.30 -17.20
CA VAL A 290 1.08 2.71 -17.54
C VAL A 290 1.05 4.14 -18.05
N LYS A 291 1.71 5.08 -17.37
CA LYS A 291 1.76 6.49 -17.81
C LYS A 291 2.36 6.65 -19.19
N ASN A 292 3.50 6.01 -19.45
CA ASN A 292 4.21 6.19 -20.72
C ASN A 292 3.59 5.38 -21.86
N CYS A 293 3.13 4.15 -21.60
CA CYS A 293 2.47 3.34 -22.62
C CYS A 293 1.13 3.97 -23.04
N VAL A 294 0.37 4.55 -22.11
CA VAL A 294 -0.89 5.22 -22.45
C VAL A 294 -0.66 6.39 -23.40
N ASN A 295 0.36 7.19 -23.14
CA ASN A 295 0.68 8.32 -24.03
C ASN A 295 1.05 7.88 -25.44
N LEU A 296 1.68 6.71 -25.60
CA LEU A 296 1.99 6.13 -26.90
C LEU A 296 0.76 5.56 -27.63
N PHE A 297 -0.27 5.12 -26.91
CA PHE A 297 -1.38 4.35 -27.46
C PHE A 297 -2.72 5.09 -27.49
N VAL A 298 -2.90 6.16 -26.69
CA VAL A 298 -4.09 7.03 -26.76
C VAL A 298 -4.20 7.74 -28.11
N TYR A 299 -3.10 7.91 -28.83
CA TYR A 299 -3.08 8.46 -30.20
C TYR A 299 -3.80 7.56 -31.24
N HIS A 300 -4.16 6.32 -30.91
CA HIS A 300 -4.73 5.37 -31.88
C HIS A 300 -6.18 4.94 -31.60
N ASP A 301 -6.94 5.61 -30.74
CA ASP A 301 -8.39 5.38 -30.46
C ASP A 301 -8.83 3.91 -30.27
N LYS A 302 -7.89 2.98 -30.06
CA LYS A 302 -8.19 1.57 -29.92
C LYS A 302 -7.96 1.12 -28.49
N TYR A 303 -9.04 1.04 -27.73
CA TYR A 303 -9.09 0.34 -26.45
C TYR A 303 -8.80 -1.14 -26.66
N ASN A 304 -7.60 -1.59 -26.40
CA ASN A 304 -7.22 -2.96 -26.70
C ASN A 304 -6.84 -3.71 -25.42
N LEU A 305 -7.63 -4.74 -25.09
CA LEU A 305 -7.36 -5.64 -23.97
C LEU A 305 -5.96 -6.28 -24.08
N ALA A 306 -5.49 -6.55 -25.31
CA ALA A 306 -4.16 -7.09 -25.53
C ALA A 306 -3.05 -6.16 -25.02
N TYR A 307 -3.20 -4.84 -25.12
CA TYR A 307 -2.24 -3.88 -24.55
C TYR A 307 -2.21 -3.94 -23.04
N TYR A 308 -3.38 -4.00 -22.41
CA TYR A 308 -3.43 -4.12 -20.94
C TYR A 308 -2.74 -5.39 -20.46
N ILE A 309 -3.01 -6.50 -21.11
CA ILE A 309 -2.35 -7.78 -20.82
C ILE A 309 -0.84 -7.67 -21.04
N ALA A 310 -0.41 -7.07 -22.15
CA ALA A 310 1.01 -6.87 -22.47
C ALA A 310 1.72 -6.00 -21.41
N VAL A 311 1.10 -4.90 -20.96
CA VAL A 311 1.64 -4.03 -19.89
C VAL A 311 1.75 -4.81 -18.57
N ILE A 312 0.75 -5.61 -18.22
CA ILE A 312 0.81 -6.45 -17.03
C ILE A 312 1.95 -7.46 -17.12
N ILE A 313 2.04 -8.21 -18.24
CA ILE A 313 3.10 -9.21 -18.44
C ILE A 313 4.48 -8.55 -18.36
N LEU A 314 4.67 -7.43 -19.06
CA LEU A 314 5.92 -6.69 -19.05
C LEU A 314 6.27 -6.20 -17.63
N THR A 315 5.27 -5.71 -16.88
CA THR A 315 5.45 -5.30 -15.48
C THR A 315 5.98 -6.45 -14.62
N PHE A 316 5.41 -7.65 -14.75
CA PHE A 316 5.86 -8.81 -13.98
C PHE A 316 7.27 -9.25 -14.36
N ILE A 317 7.61 -9.26 -15.64
CA ILE A 317 8.96 -9.59 -16.13
C ILE A 317 9.98 -8.60 -15.56
N LEU A 318 9.73 -7.30 -15.71
CA LEU A 318 10.62 -6.25 -15.24
C LEU A 318 10.72 -6.24 -13.70
N ALA A 319 9.62 -6.49 -12.98
CA ALA A 319 9.63 -6.60 -11.52
C ALA A 319 10.47 -7.76 -11.05
N HIS A 320 10.43 -8.90 -11.75
CA HIS A 320 11.29 -10.06 -11.46
C HIS A 320 12.77 -9.71 -11.63
N VAL A 321 13.14 -9.12 -12.77
CA VAL A 321 14.51 -8.69 -13.07
C VAL A 321 15.00 -7.66 -12.04
N LEU A 322 14.19 -6.62 -11.77
CA LEU A 322 14.51 -5.59 -10.79
C LEU A 322 14.78 -6.18 -9.41
N LYS A 323 13.96 -7.13 -8.98
CA LYS A 323 14.14 -7.80 -7.70
C LYS A 323 15.43 -8.61 -7.63
N GLN A 324 15.79 -9.34 -8.70
CA GLN A 324 17.05 -10.08 -8.76
C GLN A 324 18.25 -9.14 -8.63
N ILE A 325 18.27 -8.06 -9.42
CA ILE A 325 19.34 -7.05 -9.37
C ILE A 325 19.42 -6.42 -7.98
N SER A 326 18.31 -5.99 -7.43
CA SER A 326 18.21 -5.37 -6.11
C SER A 326 18.71 -6.30 -4.99
N ASN A 327 18.34 -7.58 -5.03
CA ASN A 327 18.81 -8.59 -4.06
C ASN A 327 20.32 -8.83 -4.17
N ASN A 328 20.85 -8.88 -5.40
CA ASN A 328 22.29 -9.06 -5.63
C ASN A 328 23.09 -7.87 -5.08
N ILE A 329 22.62 -6.63 -5.29
CA ILE A 329 23.25 -5.44 -4.71
C ILE A 329 23.21 -5.51 -3.18
N SER A 330 22.05 -5.81 -2.61
CA SER A 330 21.86 -5.89 -1.16
C SER A 330 22.75 -6.95 -0.52
N SER A 331 22.89 -8.11 -1.16
CA SER A 331 23.74 -9.21 -0.66
C SER A 331 25.22 -8.86 -0.65
N LYS A 332 25.71 -8.15 -1.68
CA LYS A 332 27.09 -7.65 -1.74
C LYS A 332 27.36 -6.62 -0.64
N LEU A 333 26.44 -5.68 -0.40
CA LEU A 333 26.54 -4.67 0.67
C LEU A 333 26.51 -5.27 2.08
N VAL A 334 26.01 -6.49 2.24
CA VAL A 334 26.04 -7.22 3.53
C VAL A 334 27.32 -7.99 3.70
N LYS A 335 27.88 -8.59 2.63
CA LYS A 335 29.10 -9.42 2.70
C LYS A 335 30.39 -8.60 2.87
N ASN A 336 30.41 -7.34 2.42
CA ASN A 336 31.59 -6.46 2.50
C ASN A 336 31.75 -5.80 3.89
N LYS A 337 31.15 -6.32 4.92
CA LYS A 337 31.31 -5.98 6.34
C LYS A 337 31.53 -7.24 7.18
#